data_baee82a90804bcfb65038d24dbc3851a
#
_entry.id   baee82a90804bcfb65038d24dbc3851a
#
_cell.length_a   1.000
_cell.length_b   1.000
_cell.length_c   1.000
_cell.angle_alpha   90.00
_cell.angle_beta   90.00
_cell.angle_gamma   90.00
#
_symmetry.space_group_name_H-M   'P 1'
#
loop_
_entity.id
_entity.type
_entity.pdbx_description
1 polymer ?
#
loop_
_entity_poly.entity_id
_entity_poly.type
_entity_poly.pdbx_seq_one_letter_code
_entity_poly.pdbx_strand_id
1 'polypeptide(L)'
;MSKAGKHHYIPIFYLKQWAGQDHMVCEYKRRYHGVLPRRVFPDATGYEHGLNRIPGLPPHEADFLETYFFGITDDFASKALHILLSGDETLNFSQDVKSGWSRFITSLIMRNPETVERSMAAARALYERARSELEADYAQRRNPDDPPTYEEFAAQYSPNPAGRAGAILLQKVIDNPMIGSLINNMRWLVLKAHGPKFTLLTSDRPVVMTNGLKEENSQIIIPISPWHVFVATNNAKTERYVESVFARGQMIQQVNERVTLQSRRYVYGLDDSQLAFVSKRLGKAYTSNPLESIQIDIPEP
;
A
#
# COMPACT_ATOMS: atom_id res chain seq x y z
N MET A 1 -19.73 4.86 -22.24
CA MET A 1 -19.00 4.85 -20.95
C MET A 1 -17.57 4.40 -21.23
N SER A 2 -16.55 5.22 -20.96
CA SER A 2 -15.15 4.80 -21.11
C SER A 2 -14.89 3.64 -20.14
N LYS A 3 -14.18 2.61 -20.61
CA LYS A 3 -13.78 1.47 -19.79
C LYS A 3 -12.90 2.00 -18.64
N ALA A 4 -13.24 1.71 -17.39
CA ALA A 4 -12.43 2.12 -16.24
C ALA A 4 -11.00 1.56 -16.39
N GLY A 5 -10.00 2.40 -16.13
CA GLY A 5 -8.58 2.02 -16.21
C GLY A 5 -8.22 0.93 -15.20
N LYS A 6 -7.08 0.28 -15.41
CA LYS A 6 -6.46 -0.61 -14.42
C LYS A 6 -5.83 0.24 -13.33
N HIS A 7 -6.28 0.10 -12.11
CA HIS A 7 -5.71 0.76 -10.93
C HIS A 7 -4.91 -0.27 -10.13
N HIS A 8 -3.58 -0.14 -10.17
CA HIS A 8 -2.68 -1.11 -9.55
C HIS A 8 -2.52 -0.84 -8.06
N TYR A 9 -3.02 -1.76 -7.22
CA TYR A 9 -2.77 -1.72 -5.78
C TYR A 9 -1.44 -2.37 -5.37
N ILE A 10 -0.82 -3.13 -6.28
CA ILE A 10 0.60 -3.50 -6.22
C ILE A 10 1.30 -2.90 -7.43
N PRO A 11 2.22 -1.93 -7.25
CA PRO A 11 2.84 -1.22 -8.36
C PRO A 11 3.62 -2.10 -9.31
N ILE A 12 3.53 -1.80 -10.59
CA ILE A 12 4.24 -2.52 -11.65
C ILE A 12 5.75 -2.50 -11.42
N PHE A 13 6.32 -1.33 -11.04
CA PHE A 13 7.77 -1.20 -10.82
C PHE A 13 8.27 -2.09 -9.68
N TYR A 14 7.44 -2.29 -8.65
CA TYR A 14 7.73 -3.16 -7.53
C TYR A 14 7.67 -4.64 -7.94
N LEU A 15 6.61 -5.07 -8.63
CA LEU A 15 6.48 -6.45 -9.12
C LEU A 15 7.55 -6.82 -10.14
N LYS A 16 8.03 -5.87 -10.94
CA LYS A 16 9.14 -6.11 -11.90
C LYS A 16 10.38 -6.68 -11.24
N GLN A 17 10.59 -6.49 -9.93
CA GLN A 17 11.73 -7.07 -9.22
C GLN A 17 11.68 -8.60 -9.15
N TRP A 18 10.50 -9.21 -9.28
CA TRP A 18 10.31 -10.67 -9.36
C TRP A 18 10.14 -11.19 -10.79
N ALA A 19 10.30 -10.33 -11.80
CA ALA A 19 10.22 -10.77 -13.17
C ALA A 19 11.46 -11.56 -13.57
N GLY A 20 11.25 -12.71 -14.21
CA GLY A 20 12.31 -13.52 -14.80
C GLY A 20 12.81 -12.93 -16.12
N GLN A 21 13.65 -13.69 -16.85
CA GLN A 21 14.14 -13.30 -18.17
C GLN A 21 13.03 -13.14 -19.21
N ASP A 22 11.89 -13.77 -18.99
CA ASP A 22 10.66 -13.64 -19.78
C ASP A 22 9.84 -12.40 -19.44
N HIS A 23 10.34 -11.53 -18.55
CA HIS A 23 9.66 -10.34 -18.02
C HIS A 23 8.35 -10.64 -17.29
N MET A 24 8.09 -11.90 -16.91
CA MET A 24 6.90 -12.33 -16.18
C MET A 24 7.26 -12.68 -14.73
N VAL A 25 6.28 -12.49 -13.85
CA VAL A 25 6.32 -12.98 -12.46
C VAL A 25 5.54 -14.28 -12.34
N CYS A 26 5.87 -15.10 -11.35
CA CYS A 26 5.02 -16.23 -10.98
C CYS A 26 3.96 -15.76 -9.99
N GLU A 27 2.71 -15.67 -10.44
CA GLU A 27 1.54 -15.37 -9.63
C GLU A 27 0.97 -16.66 -9.05
N TYR A 28 0.88 -16.75 -7.74
CA TYR A 28 0.13 -17.81 -7.05
C TYR A 28 -1.24 -17.26 -6.63
N LYS A 29 -2.30 -17.90 -7.08
CA LYS A 29 -3.67 -17.52 -6.75
C LYS A 29 -4.47 -18.73 -6.29
N ARG A 30 -5.27 -18.56 -5.22
CA ARG A 30 -6.21 -19.58 -4.80
C ARG A 30 -7.37 -19.64 -5.77
N ARG A 31 -7.64 -20.85 -6.26
CA ARG A 31 -8.77 -21.22 -7.12
C ARG A 31 -9.59 -22.31 -6.44
N TYR A 32 -10.69 -22.76 -7.09
CA TYR A 32 -11.57 -23.79 -6.54
C TYR A 32 -10.81 -25.08 -6.15
N HIS A 33 -9.88 -25.51 -6.99
CA HIS A 33 -9.09 -26.73 -6.79
C HIS A 33 -7.75 -26.53 -6.06
N GLY A 34 -7.54 -25.38 -5.41
CA GLY A 34 -6.31 -25.10 -4.68
C GLY A 34 -5.56 -23.88 -5.20
N VAL A 35 -4.28 -23.77 -4.86
CA VAL A 35 -3.42 -22.69 -5.33
C VAL A 35 -2.78 -23.10 -6.65
N LEU A 36 -2.92 -22.25 -7.66
CA LEU A 36 -2.34 -22.45 -8.98
C LEU A 36 -1.30 -21.36 -9.26
N PRO A 37 -0.08 -21.73 -9.69
CA PRO A 37 0.91 -20.81 -10.19
C PRO A 37 0.62 -20.45 -11.65
N ARG A 38 0.89 -19.22 -12.04
CA ARG A 38 0.75 -18.74 -13.41
C ARG A 38 1.82 -17.69 -13.72
N ARG A 39 2.45 -17.78 -14.91
CA ARG A 39 3.32 -16.72 -15.41
C ARG A 39 2.47 -15.59 -15.95
N VAL A 40 2.70 -14.37 -15.47
CA VAL A 40 1.97 -13.17 -15.89
C VAL A 40 2.90 -11.97 -15.97
N PHE A 41 2.61 -11.04 -16.87
CA PHE A 41 3.29 -9.75 -16.87
C PHE A 41 2.88 -8.91 -15.64
N PRO A 42 3.78 -8.13 -15.05
CA PRO A 42 3.49 -7.28 -13.89
C PRO A 42 2.29 -6.32 -14.08
N ASP A 43 2.01 -5.87 -15.30
CA ASP A 43 0.88 -5.01 -15.66
C ASP A 43 -0.45 -5.76 -15.84
N ALA A 44 -0.39 -7.10 -15.84
CA ALA A 44 -1.57 -7.97 -15.99
C ALA A 44 -2.09 -8.53 -14.66
N THR A 45 -1.52 -8.10 -13.53
CA THR A 45 -1.88 -8.56 -12.17
C THR A 45 -1.83 -7.43 -11.15
N GLY A 46 -2.29 -7.66 -9.92
CA GLY A 46 -2.21 -6.69 -8.81
C GLY A 46 -3.02 -5.42 -9.05
N TYR A 47 -4.10 -5.48 -9.83
CA TYR A 47 -4.97 -4.33 -10.12
C TYR A 47 -6.45 -4.69 -9.98
N GLU A 48 -7.27 -3.66 -9.86
CA GLU A 48 -8.71 -3.68 -10.11
C GLU A 48 -9.13 -2.56 -11.07
N HIS A 49 -10.18 -2.79 -11.84
CA HIS A 49 -10.71 -1.75 -12.72
C HIS A 49 -11.45 -0.69 -11.91
N GLY A 50 -10.95 0.54 -11.97
CA GLY A 50 -11.60 1.70 -11.34
C GLY A 50 -11.58 1.69 -9.80
N LEU A 51 -10.64 0.96 -9.16
CA LEU A 51 -10.53 0.85 -7.70
C LEU A 51 -10.57 2.22 -7.00
N ASN A 52 -9.80 3.18 -7.51
CA ASN A 52 -9.64 4.50 -6.92
C ASN A 52 -10.51 5.57 -7.61
N ARG A 53 -11.43 5.13 -8.48
CA ARG A 53 -12.27 6.03 -9.26
C ARG A 53 -13.42 6.58 -8.43
N ILE A 54 -13.62 7.89 -8.48
CA ILE A 54 -14.77 8.54 -7.84
C ILE A 54 -15.94 8.51 -8.85
N PRO A 55 -17.02 7.76 -8.59
CA PRO A 55 -18.15 7.68 -9.51
C PRO A 55 -18.85 9.02 -9.68
N GLY A 56 -19.41 9.27 -10.87
CA GLY A 56 -20.19 10.46 -11.16
C GLY A 56 -19.37 11.70 -11.54
N LEU A 57 -18.04 11.61 -11.54
CA LEU A 57 -17.15 12.70 -11.96
C LEU A 57 -16.71 12.55 -13.42
N PRO A 58 -16.30 13.65 -14.08
CA PRO A 58 -15.59 13.61 -15.35
C PRO A 58 -14.31 12.73 -15.23
N PRO A 59 -13.88 12.04 -16.30
CA PRO A 59 -12.75 11.09 -16.24
C PRO A 59 -11.48 11.64 -15.60
N HIS A 60 -11.10 12.89 -15.91
CA HIS A 60 -9.88 13.51 -15.36
C HIS A 60 -9.95 13.79 -13.86
N GLU A 61 -11.13 14.03 -13.31
CA GLU A 61 -11.35 14.17 -11.87
C GLU A 61 -11.62 12.83 -11.19
N ALA A 62 -12.34 11.94 -11.87
CA ALA A 62 -12.68 10.63 -11.35
C ALA A 62 -11.43 9.78 -11.03
N ASP A 63 -10.41 9.87 -11.87
CA ASP A 63 -9.16 9.10 -11.75
C ASP A 63 -8.02 9.91 -11.09
N PHE A 64 -8.35 11.00 -10.37
CA PHE A 64 -7.38 11.91 -9.73
C PHE A 64 -6.37 11.18 -8.84
N LEU A 65 -6.84 10.28 -7.96
CA LEU A 65 -5.95 9.51 -7.08
C LEU A 65 -4.95 8.67 -7.86
N GLU A 66 -5.38 8.02 -8.93
CA GLU A 66 -4.49 7.17 -9.73
C GLU A 66 -3.48 7.99 -10.50
N THR A 67 -3.94 9.06 -11.16
CA THR A 67 -3.12 9.82 -12.09
C THR A 67 -2.15 10.77 -11.37
N TYR A 68 -2.64 11.53 -10.40
CA TYR A 68 -1.87 12.62 -9.80
C TYR A 68 -1.28 12.28 -8.44
N PHE A 69 -1.84 11.29 -7.74
CA PHE A 69 -1.35 10.93 -6.42
C PHE A 69 -0.50 9.66 -6.44
N PHE A 70 -1.06 8.53 -6.87
CA PHE A 70 -0.30 7.27 -6.91
C PHE A 70 0.79 7.27 -7.96
N GLY A 71 0.58 7.88 -9.13
CA GLY A 71 1.62 8.01 -10.16
C GLY A 71 2.87 8.70 -9.62
N ILE A 72 2.71 9.86 -8.96
CA ILE A 72 3.81 10.60 -8.33
C ILE A 72 4.45 9.80 -7.20
N THR A 73 3.65 9.16 -6.35
CA THR A 73 4.15 8.32 -5.26
C THR A 73 5.01 7.18 -5.78
N ASP A 74 4.57 6.51 -6.83
CA ASP A 74 5.27 5.39 -7.45
C ASP A 74 6.57 5.82 -8.16
N ASP A 75 6.62 7.01 -8.75
CA ASP A 75 7.84 7.57 -9.33
C ASP A 75 8.93 7.82 -8.28
N PHE A 76 8.59 8.46 -7.16
CA PHE A 76 9.52 8.65 -6.06
C PHE A 76 9.95 7.32 -5.44
N ALA A 77 9.01 6.40 -5.26
CA ALA A 77 9.28 5.07 -4.71
C ALA A 77 10.17 4.23 -5.62
N SER A 78 10.00 4.31 -6.94
CA SER A 78 10.85 3.62 -7.92
C SER A 78 12.29 4.09 -7.86
N LYS A 79 12.52 5.41 -7.72
CA LYS A 79 13.85 5.99 -7.52
C LYS A 79 14.46 5.55 -6.20
N ALA A 80 13.67 5.57 -5.12
CA ALA A 80 14.11 5.09 -3.81
C ALA A 80 14.48 3.60 -3.85
N LEU A 81 13.65 2.76 -4.48
CA LEU A 81 13.91 1.33 -4.63
C LEU A 81 15.23 1.06 -5.38
N HIS A 82 15.50 1.81 -6.44
CA HIS A 82 16.76 1.70 -7.17
C HIS A 82 17.96 1.95 -6.27
N ILE A 83 17.89 2.99 -5.43
CA ILE A 83 18.95 3.33 -4.46
C ILE A 83 19.07 2.23 -3.38
N LEU A 84 17.95 1.74 -2.84
CA LEU A 84 17.96 0.65 -1.86
C LEU A 84 18.58 -0.64 -2.41
N LEU A 85 18.42 -0.91 -3.70
CA LEU A 85 18.97 -2.12 -4.35
C LEU A 85 20.39 -1.93 -4.85
N SER A 86 20.96 -0.71 -4.89
CA SER A 86 22.32 -0.45 -5.39
C SER A 86 23.41 -1.10 -4.54
N GLY A 87 23.11 -1.43 -3.28
CA GLY A 87 24.07 -2.02 -2.33
C GLY A 87 25.17 -1.07 -1.89
N ASP A 88 25.00 0.22 -2.14
CA ASP A 88 25.96 1.23 -1.70
C ASP A 88 25.73 1.54 -0.22
N GLU A 89 26.52 0.90 0.65
CA GLU A 89 26.48 1.07 2.10
C GLU A 89 26.85 2.52 2.53
N THR A 90 27.46 3.30 1.62
CA THR A 90 27.83 4.70 1.91
C THR A 90 26.68 5.68 1.67
N LEU A 91 25.56 5.22 1.07
CA LEU A 91 24.39 6.04 0.84
C LEU A 91 23.70 6.35 2.17
N ASN A 92 24.06 7.49 2.70
CA ASN A 92 23.21 8.19 3.65
C ASN A 92 21.91 8.52 2.90
N PHE A 93 20.87 7.70 3.07
CA PHE A 93 19.59 7.90 2.40
C PHE A 93 19.13 9.35 2.60
N SER A 94 19.14 10.14 1.53
CA SER A 94 18.69 11.51 1.56
C SER A 94 17.26 11.60 2.10
N GLN A 95 16.87 12.75 2.61
CA GLN A 95 15.51 12.96 3.11
C GLN A 95 14.46 12.68 2.03
N ASP A 96 14.76 12.99 0.77
CA ASP A 96 13.85 12.73 -0.35
C ASP A 96 13.64 11.24 -0.60
N VAL A 97 14.73 10.44 -0.54
CA VAL A 97 14.66 8.99 -0.66
C VAL A 97 13.84 8.40 0.49
N LYS A 98 14.12 8.84 1.72
CA LYS A 98 13.37 8.40 2.90
C LYS A 98 11.89 8.75 2.79
N SER A 99 11.57 9.99 2.44
CA SER A 99 10.18 10.45 2.32
C SER A 99 9.43 9.73 1.20
N GLY A 100 10.06 9.53 0.04
CA GLY A 100 9.47 8.77 -1.06
C GLY A 100 9.19 7.32 -0.68
N TRP A 101 10.13 6.66 0.00
CA TRP A 101 9.97 5.26 0.42
C TRP A 101 8.97 5.10 1.57
N SER A 102 8.96 5.99 2.56
CA SER A 102 7.97 5.96 3.66
C SER A 102 6.55 6.17 3.16
N ARG A 103 6.36 7.11 2.22
CA ARG A 103 5.07 7.32 1.54
C ARG A 103 4.65 6.06 0.78
N PHE A 104 5.59 5.39 0.11
CA PHE A 104 5.32 4.14 -0.60
C PHE A 104 4.89 3.01 0.35
N ILE A 105 5.58 2.84 1.49
CA ILE A 105 5.20 1.87 2.53
C ILE A 105 3.76 2.11 2.98
N THR A 106 3.43 3.34 3.32
CA THR A 106 2.07 3.72 3.74
C THR A 106 1.06 3.49 2.61
N SER A 107 1.43 3.81 1.37
CA SER A 107 0.56 3.58 0.22
C SER A 107 0.28 2.09 -0.03
N LEU A 108 1.26 1.20 0.12
CA LEU A 108 1.05 -0.25 -0.01
C LEU A 108 0.06 -0.81 1.02
N ILE A 109 0.01 -0.21 2.21
CA ILE A 109 -0.95 -0.58 3.25
C ILE A 109 -2.34 -0.05 2.91
N MET A 110 -2.43 1.17 2.39
CA MET A 110 -3.69 1.90 2.24
C MET A 110 -4.40 1.64 0.92
N ARG A 111 -3.69 1.35 -0.18
CA ARG A 111 -4.29 1.19 -1.52
C ARG A 111 -4.80 -0.20 -1.86
N ASN A 112 -4.76 -1.16 -0.91
CA ASN A 112 -5.38 -2.45 -1.18
C ASN A 112 -6.92 -2.32 -1.23
N PRO A 113 -7.62 -3.16 -2.04
CA PRO A 113 -9.04 -2.99 -2.31
C PRO A 113 -9.92 -2.90 -1.07
N GLU A 114 -9.64 -3.72 -0.07
CA GLU A 114 -10.45 -3.76 1.15
C GLU A 114 -10.27 -2.50 2.02
N THR A 115 -9.09 -1.90 2.02
CA THR A 115 -8.84 -0.64 2.75
C THR A 115 -9.46 0.53 2.03
N VAL A 116 -9.35 0.59 0.70
CA VAL A 116 -10.02 1.61 -0.13
C VAL A 116 -11.53 1.55 0.09
N GLU A 117 -12.14 0.37 -0.01
CA GLU A 117 -13.57 0.18 0.22
C GLU A 117 -14.01 0.66 1.62
N ARG A 118 -13.27 0.27 2.67
CA ARG A 118 -13.55 0.71 4.06
C ARG A 118 -13.41 2.23 4.21
N SER A 119 -12.39 2.83 3.62
CA SER A 119 -12.18 4.27 3.68
C SER A 119 -13.31 5.04 2.99
N MET A 120 -13.75 4.56 1.82
CA MET A 120 -14.89 5.15 1.11
C MET A 120 -16.20 4.97 1.87
N ALA A 121 -16.43 3.81 2.51
CA ALA A 121 -17.62 3.57 3.34
C ALA A 121 -17.62 4.45 4.59
N ALA A 122 -16.48 4.63 5.26
CA ALA A 122 -16.34 5.51 6.42
C ALA A 122 -16.62 6.97 6.04
N ALA A 123 -16.06 7.46 4.93
CA ALA A 123 -16.30 8.80 4.44
C ALA A 123 -17.79 9.04 4.11
N ARG A 124 -18.45 8.05 3.49
CA ARG A 124 -19.91 8.11 3.24
C ARG A 124 -20.71 8.19 4.54
N ALA A 125 -20.37 7.37 5.53
CA ALA A 125 -21.05 7.37 6.82
C ALA A 125 -20.87 8.72 7.58
N LEU A 126 -19.68 9.32 7.48
CA LEU A 126 -19.43 10.67 8.03
C LEU A 126 -20.25 11.74 7.31
N TYR A 127 -20.26 11.71 5.98
CA TYR A 127 -21.05 12.63 5.17
C TYR A 127 -22.55 12.57 5.51
N GLU A 128 -23.11 11.35 5.62
CA GLU A 128 -24.52 11.16 5.98
C GLU A 128 -24.84 11.68 7.39
N ARG A 129 -23.92 11.55 8.34
CA ARG A 129 -24.09 12.13 9.68
C ARG A 129 -24.05 13.65 9.68
N ALA A 130 -23.16 14.24 8.89
CA ALA A 130 -23.02 15.69 8.79
C ALA A 130 -24.09 16.33 7.89
N ARG A 131 -24.93 15.56 7.21
CA ARG A 131 -25.87 16.07 6.19
C ARG A 131 -26.79 17.15 6.70
N SER A 132 -27.36 17.00 7.91
CA SER A 132 -28.28 18.01 8.48
C SER A 132 -27.56 19.32 8.84
N GLU A 133 -26.30 19.22 9.30
CA GLU A 133 -25.47 20.39 9.60
C GLU A 133 -25.05 21.11 8.33
N LEU A 134 -24.68 20.38 7.30
CA LEU A 134 -24.34 20.92 5.97
C LEU A 134 -25.53 21.63 5.33
N GLU A 135 -26.74 21.07 5.44
CA GLU A 135 -27.97 21.69 4.95
C GLU A 135 -28.30 22.99 5.71
N ALA A 136 -28.14 22.97 7.04
CA ALA A 136 -28.38 24.14 7.88
C ALA A 136 -27.35 25.26 7.60
N ASP A 137 -26.08 24.92 7.47
CA ASP A 137 -25.02 25.89 7.15
C ASP A 137 -25.19 26.46 5.74
N TYR A 138 -25.54 25.63 4.76
CA TYR A 138 -25.83 26.05 3.41
C TYR A 138 -27.02 27.01 3.35
N ALA A 139 -28.13 26.69 4.03
CA ALA A 139 -29.33 27.55 4.07
C ALA A 139 -29.03 28.96 4.60
N GLN A 140 -28.04 29.09 5.51
CA GLN A 140 -27.62 30.40 6.04
C GLN A 140 -26.70 31.18 5.10
N ARG A 141 -25.94 30.50 4.26
CA ARG A 141 -24.84 31.10 3.44
C ARG A 141 -25.20 31.22 1.95
N ARG A 142 -26.23 30.50 1.46
CA ARG A 142 -26.58 30.50 0.05
C ARG A 142 -26.97 31.89 -0.47
N ASN A 143 -26.60 32.19 -1.70
CA ASN A 143 -27.07 33.36 -2.41
C ASN A 143 -28.48 33.13 -2.97
N PRO A 144 -29.23 34.22 -3.32
CA PRO A 144 -30.58 34.09 -3.89
C PRO A 144 -30.63 33.23 -5.17
N ASP A 145 -29.57 33.24 -5.98
CA ASP A 145 -29.49 32.56 -7.26
C ASP A 145 -28.93 31.11 -7.12
N ASP A 146 -28.50 30.71 -5.93
CA ASP A 146 -28.02 29.35 -5.68
C ASP A 146 -29.20 28.37 -5.56
N PRO A 147 -28.96 27.07 -5.84
CA PRO A 147 -29.96 26.01 -5.66
C PRO A 147 -30.62 26.06 -4.28
N PRO A 148 -31.92 25.69 -4.14
CA PRO A 148 -32.63 25.80 -2.89
C PRO A 148 -32.12 24.91 -1.76
N THR A 149 -31.50 23.78 -2.09
CA THR A 149 -30.97 22.78 -1.12
C THR A 149 -29.47 22.53 -1.31
N TYR A 150 -28.79 22.14 -0.24
CA TYR A 150 -27.40 21.73 -0.31
C TYR A 150 -27.19 20.53 -1.25
N GLU A 151 -28.15 19.59 -1.30
CA GLU A 151 -28.07 18.43 -2.18
C GLU A 151 -28.06 18.84 -3.66
N GLU A 152 -28.92 19.77 -4.07
CA GLU A 152 -28.92 20.29 -5.44
C GLU A 152 -27.66 21.10 -5.76
N PHE A 153 -27.20 21.92 -4.81
CA PHE A 153 -25.92 22.63 -4.92
C PHE A 153 -24.74 21.67 -5.09
N ALA A 154 -24.66 20.65 -4.21
CA ALA A 154 -23.60 19.66 -4.28
C ALA A 154 -23.66 18.84 -5.58
N ALA A 155 -24.86 18.49 -6.07
CA ALA A 155 -25.02 17.78 -7.34
C ALA A 155 -24.51 18.61 -8.52
N GLN A 156 -24.68 19.94 -8.49
CA GLN A 156 -24.28 20.85 -9.56
C GLN A 156 -22.78 21.21 -9.51
N TYR A 157 -22.24 21.53 -8.33
CA TYR A 157 -20.92 22.13 -8.17
C TYR A 157 -19.87 21.20 -7.58
N SER A 158 -20.28 20.18 -6.84
CA SER A 158 -19.40 19.20 -6.20
C SER A 158 -20.01 17.81 -6.21
N PRO A 159 -20.22 17.21 -7.39
CA PRO A 159 -20.84 15.90 -7.49
C PRO A 159 -20.05 14.85 -6.70
N ASN A 160 -20.79 13.96 -6.02
CA ASN A 160 -20.26 12.90 -5.15
C ASN A 160 -19.32 13.42 -4.02
N PRO A 161 -19.79 14.30 -3.13
CA PRO A 161 -18.95 14.87 -2.07
C PRO A 161 -18.39 13.80 -1.12
N ALA A 162 -19.15 12.75 -0.82
CA ALA A 162 -18.68 11.62 0.00
C ALA A 162 -17.53 10.86 -0.66
N GLY A 163 -17.59 10.62 -1.98
CA GLY A 163 -16.51 9.99 -2.72
C GLY A 163 -15.24 10.85 -2.75
N ARG A 164 -15.40 12.17 -2.94
CA ARG A 164 -14.28 13.13 -2.86
C ARG A 164 -13.66 13.14 -1.46
N ALA A 165 -14.46 13.16 -0.41
CA ALA A 165 -13.98 13.11 0.97
C ALA A 165 -13.21 11.82 1.25
N GLY A 166 -13.67 10.67 0.76
CA GLY A 166 -12.97 9.39 0.87
C GLY A 166 -11.62 9.38 0.18
N ALA A 167 -11.53 9.95 -1.02
CA ALA A 167 -10.28 10.09 -1.76
C ALA A 167 -9.29 11.01 -1.02
N ILE A 168 -9.76 12.15 -0.51
CA ILE A 168 -8.94 13.07 0.29
C ILE A 168 -8.47 12.41 1.59
N LEU A 169 -9.34 11.67 2.27
CA LEU A 169 -8.97 10.93 3.49
C LEU A 169 -7.84 9.93 3.21
N LEU A 170 -7.98 9.14 2.15
CA LEU A 170 -6.96 8.17 1.75
C LEU A 170 -5.62 8.86 1.48
N GLN A 171 -5.64 9.96 0.73
CA GLN A 171 -4.46 10.77 0.45
C GLN A 171 -3.83 11.32 1.74
N LYS A 172 -4.64 11.93 2.63
CA LYS A 172 -4.16 12.49 3.90
C LYS A 172 -3.53 11.44 4.82
N VAL A 173 -4.02 10.20 4.81
CA VAL A 173 -3.42 9.10 5.58
C VAL A 173 -2.06 8.71 4.99
N ILE A 174 -1.97 8.58 3.67
CA ILE A 174 -0.72 8.21 3.00
C ILE A 174 0.34 9.32 3.14
N ASP A 175 -0.05 10.58 3.04
CA ASP A 175 0.80 11.76 3.17
C ASP A 175 0.91 12.29 4.61
N ASN A 176 0.50 11.49 5.60
CA ASN A 176 0.54 11.95 6.98
C ASN A 176 1.98 12.19 7.44
N PRO A 177 2.35 13.45 7.81
CA PRO A 177 3.73 13.80 8.15
C PRO A 177 4.20 13.13 9.43
N MET A 178 3.30 12.82 10.38
CA MET A 178 3.66 12.10 11.60
C MET A 178 4.05 10.65 11.28
N ILE A 179 3.28 9.95 10.45
CA ILE A 179 3.60 8.58 10.01
C ILE A 179 4.91 8.59 9.23
N GLY A 180 5.05 9.50 8.26
CA GLY A 180 6.27 9.66 7.48
C GLY A 180 7.50 9.92 8.35
N SER A 181 7.40 10.84 9.32
CA SER A 181 8.49 11.13 10.26
C SER A 181 8.86 9.94 11.12
N LEU A 182 7.87 9.19 11.64
CA LEU A 182 8.16 7.99 12.43
C LEU A 182 8.97 6.98 11.61
N ILE A 183 8.57 6.69 10.37
CA ILE A 183 9.28 5.74 9.50
C ILE A 183 10.64 6.29 9.08
N ASN A 184 10.74 7.60 8.72
CA ASN A 184 11.99 8.23 8.30
C ASN A 184 13.06 8.22 9.41
N ASN A 185 12.64 8.30 10.68
CA ASN A 185 13.54 8.29 11.83
C ASN A 185 13.95 6.88 12.28
N MET A 186 13.32 5.83 11.75
CA MET A 186 13.78 4.47 11.99
C MET A 186 15.18 4.24 11.38
N ARG A 187 15.88 3.27 11.90
CA ARG A 187 17.16 2.78 11.37
C ARG A 187 16.85 1.85 10.21
N TRP A 188 17.33 2.21 9.02
CA TRP A 188 17.07 1.46 7.78
C TRP A 188 18.25 0.59 7.40
N LEU A 189 17.97 -0.62 6.96
CA LEU A 189 18.93 -1.54 6.41
C LEU A 189 18.32 -2.33 5.25
N VAL A 190 19.16 -2.73 4.31
CA VAL A 190 18.82 -3.64 3.23
C VAL A 190 19.70 -4.88 3.38
N LEU A 191 19.07 -6.03 3.60
CA LEU A 191 19.79 -7.29 3.76
C LEU A 191 19.70 -8.09 2.48
N LYS A 192 20.86 -8.54 1.96
CA LYS A 192 20.97 -9.31 0.73
C LYS A 192 21.20 -10.79 1.04
N ALA A 193 20.29 -11.63 0.58
CA ALA A 193 20.43 -13.08 0.71
C ALA A 193 21.50 -13.63 -0.24
N HIS A 194 22.42 -14.42 0.29
CA HIS A 194 23.48 -15.08 -0.48
C HIS A 194 23.19 -16.57 -0.62
N GLY A 195 23.22 -17.08 -1.86
CA GLY A 195 23.11 -18.50 -2.17
C GLY A 195 21.87 -19.20 -1.64
N PRO A 196 20.68 -18.65 -1.85
CA PRO A 196 19.49 -19.14 -1.17
C PRO A 196 19.04 -20.47 -1.75
N LYS A 197 18.64 -21.33 -0.83
CA LYS A 197 17.80 -22.48 -1.14
C LYS A 197 16.39 -22.04 -1.55
N PHE A 198 15.97 -20.84 -1.08
CA PHE A 198 14.67 -20.24 -1.36
C PHE A 198 14.81 -18.74 -1.63
N THR A 199 14.06 -18.22 -2.59
CA THR A 199 13.95 -16.80 -2.86
C THR A 199 12.89 -16.16 -1.98
N LEU A 200 13.00 -14.84 -1.78
CA LEU A 200 11.92 -14.07 -1.16
C LEU A 200 10.68 -14.04 -2.06
N LEU A 201 9.54 -14.25 -1.43
CA LEU A 201 8.22 -14.03 -2.02
C LEU A 201 7.75 -12.61 -1.68
N THR A 202 6.82 -12.12 -2.47
CA THR A 202 6.01 -10.95 -2.14
C THR A 202 4.53 -11.25 -2.32
N SER A 203 3.64 -10.33 -1.98
CA SER A 203 2.20 -10.56 -2.05
C SER A 203 1.43 -9.27 -2.30
N ASP A 204 0.12 -9.38 -2.40
CA ASP A 204 -0.80 -8.24 -2.41
C ASP A 204 -0.83 -7.46 -1.06
N ARG A 205 -0.12 -7.96 -0.04
CA ARG A 205 0.12 -7.30 1.25
C ARG A 205 1.57 -7.52 1.68
N PRO A 206 2.54 -6.82 1.04
CA PRO A 206 3.96 -7.13 1.24
C PRO A 206 4.56 -6.55 2.52
N VAL A 207 3.90 -5.57 3.14
CA VAL A 207 4.42 -4.89 4.33
C VAL A 207 4.14 -5.73 5.57
N VAL A 208 5.19 -6.23 6.21
CA VAL A 208 5.12 -6.89 7.51
C VAL A 208 5.51 -5.89 8.58
N MET A 209 4.60 -5.60 9.50
CA MET A 209 4.87 -4.78 10.67
C MET A 209 4.72 -5.63 11.92
N THR A 210 5.64 -5.43 12.87
CA THR A 210 5.56 -6.00 14.21
C THR A 210 5.42 -4.85 15.20
N ASN A 211 4.45 -4.92 16.06
CA ASN A 211 4.13 -3.87 17.04
C ASN A 211 3.69 -2.54 16.38
N GLY A 212 3.36 -1.55 17.15
CA GLY A 212 3.04 -0.21 16.65
C GLY A 212 4.29 0.59 16.26
N LEU A 213 4.18 1.56 15.34
CA LEU A 213 5.31 2.37 14.85
C LEU A 213 6.09 3.08 15.96
N LYS A 214 5.44 3.41 17.08
CA LYS A 214 6.05 4.10 18.22
C LYS A 214 6.72 3.15 19.21
N GLU A 215 6.48 1.85 19.10
CA GLU A 215 7.03 0.87 20.02
C GLU A 215 8.54 0.71 19.81
N GLU A 216 9.27 0.55 20.91
CA GLU A 216 10.74 0.43 20.89
C GLU A 216 11.22 -0.73 20.02
N ASN A 217 10.50 -1.85 20.04
CA ASN A 217 10.82 -3.05 19.27
C ASN A 217 10.05 -3.15 17.94
N SER A 218 9.55 -2.02 17.44
CA SER A 218 8.87 -1.98 16.13
C SER A 218 9.81 -2.32 15.00
N GLN A 219 9.28 -3.07 14.04
CA GLN A 219 9.96 -3.43 12.81
C GLN A 219 9.00 -3.28 11.63
N ILE A 220 9.52 -2.75 10.53
CA ILE A 220 8.89 -2.79 9.21
C ILE A 220 9.78 -3.64 8.34
N ILE A 221 9.22 -4.67 7.72
CA ILE A 221 9.94 -5.60 6.87
C ILE A 221 9.21 -5.71 5.54
N ILE A 222 9.93 -5.51 4.45
CA ILE A 222 9.37 -5.57 3.08
C ILE A 222 10.36 -6.29 2.18
N PRO A 223 9.98 -7.42 1.54
CA PRO A 223 10.75 -7.96 0.42
C PRO A 223 10.80 -6.92 -0.70
N ILE A 224 11.97 -6.60 -1.21
CA ILE A 224 12.15 -5.60 -2.27
C ILE A 224 12.72 -6.20 -3.57
N SER A 225 13.13 -7.45 -3.52
CA SER A 225 13.44 -8.31 -4.68
C SER A 225 13.47 -9.77 -4.23
N PRO A 226 13.65 -10.76 -5.12
CA PRO A 226 13.87 -12.15 -4.72
C PRO A 226 15.05 -12.36 -3.77
N TRP A 227 15.96 -11.40 -3.67
CA TRP A 227 17.22 -11.51 -2.94
C TRP A 227 17.43 -10.44 -1.87
N HIS A 228 16.59 -9.40 -1.82
CA HIS A 228 16.77 -8.28 -0.92
C HIS A 228 15.52 -8.06 -0.07
N VAL A 229 15.73 -7.82 1.21
CA VAL A 229 14.70 -7.41 2.15
C VAL A 229 15.06 -6.06 2.76
N PHE A 230 14.14 -5.12 2.68
CA PHE A 230 14.22 -3.86 3.41
C PHE A 230 13.72 -4.07 4.84
N VAL A 231 14.44 -3.51 5.80
CA VAL A 231 14.05 -3.52 7.22
C VAL A 231 14.23 -2.13 7.80
N ALA A 232 13.25 -1.70 8.59
CA ALA A 232 13.37 -0.51 9.42
C ALA A 232 13.07 -0.87 10.88
N THR A 233 13.88 -0.37 11.82
CA THR A 233 13.78 -0.65 13.27
C THR A 233 13.93 0.61 14.08
N ASN A 234 13.31 0.68 15.27
CA ASN A 234 13.38 1.86 16.12
C ASN A 234 14.70 1.99 16.93
N ASN A 235 15.44 0.90 17.10
CA ASN A 235 16.68 0.95 17.88
C ASN A 235 17.74 -0.06 17.42
N ALA A 236 18.99 0.18 17.82
CA ALA A 236 20.14 -0.64 17.45
C ALA A 236 20.09 -2.08 18.04
N LYS A 237 19.37 -2.32 19.13
CA LYS A 237 19.22 -3.68 19.69
C LYS A 237 18.36 -4.55 18.78
N THR A 238 17.24 -4.00 18.33
CA THR A 238 16.33 -4.67 17.39
C THR A 238 17.02 -4.88 16.04
N GLU A 239 17.78 -3.90 15.55
CA GLU A 239 18.59 -4.01 14.33
C GLU A 239 19.55 -5.18 14.41
N ARG A 240 20.40 -5.25 15.43
CA ARG A 240 21.35 -6.38 15.64
C ARG A 240 20.64 -7.73 15.77
N TYR A 241 19.47 -7.76 16.39
CA TYR A 241 18.68 -8.98 16.45
C TYR A 241 18.26 -9.44 15.05
N VAL A 242 17.71 -8.51 14.22
CA VAL A 242 17.30 -8.79 12.84
C VAL A 242 18.49 -9.29 12.01
N GLU A 243 19.65 -8.62 12.07
CA GLU A 243 20.87 -9.05 11.40
C GLU A 243 21.28 -10.44 11.82
N SER A 244 21.19 -10.77 13.11
CA SER A 244 21.53 -12.10 13.63
C SER A 244 20.59 -13.20 13.11
N VAL A 245 19.30 -12.90 12.99
CA VAL A 245 18.30 -13.83 12.42
C VAL A 245 18.56 -14.04 10.93
N PHE A 246 18.93 -12.96 10.24
CA PHE A 246 19.27 -13.02 8.82
C PHE A 246 20.54 -13.83 8.57
N ALA A 247 21.61 -13.60 9.34
CA ALA A 247 22.86 -14.32 9.24
C ALA A 247 22.71 -15.85 9.49
N ARG A 248 21.73 -16.25 10.31
CA ARG A 248 21.37 -17.68 10.52
C ARG A 248 20.52 -18.26 9.38
N GLY A 249 20.22 -17.51 8.33
CA GLY A 249 19.40 -17.95 7.19
C GLY A 249 17.91 -18.15 7.48
N GLN A 250 17.42 -17.75 8.66
CA GLN A 250 16.04 -17.98 9.09
C GLN A 250 15.08 -16.93 8.56
N MET A 251 15.57 -15.73 8.26
CA MET A 251 14.72 -14.58 7.95
C MET A 251 13.92 -14.77 6.65
N ILE A 252 14.53 -15.36 5.61
CA ILE A 252 13.85 -15.56 4.32
C ILE A 252 12.58 -16.39 4.52
N GLN A 253 12.68 -17.48 5.26
CA GLN A 253 11.54 -18.35 5.53
C GLN A 253 10.47 -17.62 6.36
N GLN A 254 10.88 -16.87 7.39
CA GLN A 254 9.97 -16.11 8.25
C GLN A 254 9.26 -15.00 7.48
N VAL A 255 9.97 -14.26 6.62
CA VAL A 255 9.38 -13.21 5.78
C VAL A 255 8.41 -13.84 4.79
N ASN A 256 8.81 -14.91 4.08
CA ASN A 256 7.94 -15.62 3.15
C ASN A 256 6.68 -16.15 3.84
N GLU A 257 6.80 -16.64 5.07
CA GLU A 257 5.67 -17.11 5.84
C GLU A 257 4.69 -15.96 6.15
N ARG A 258 5.20 -14.83 6.64
CA ARG A 258 4.38 -13.67 6.99
C ARG A 258 3.68 -13.08 5.77
N VAL A 259 4.40 -12.78 4.68
CA VAL A 259 3.79 -12.19 3.47
C VAL A 259 2.79 -13.13 2.81
N THR A 260 2.99 -14.45 2.92
CA THR A 260 2.07 -15.44 2.37
C THR A 260 0.82 -15.61 3.24
N LEU A 261 0.97 -15.66 4.57
CA LEU A 261 -0.15 -15.78 5.49
C LEU A 261 -1.09 -14.56 5.44
N GLN A 262 -0.53 -13.35 5.35
CA GLN A 262 -1.31 -12.11 5.32
C GLN A 262 -1.87 -11.74 3.95
N SER A 263 -1.40 -12.42 2.88
CA SER A 263 -1.94 -12.20 1.53
C SER A 263 -3.42 -12.56 1.46
N ARG A 264 -4.18 -11.85 0.63
CA ARG A 264 -5.59 -12.16 0.40
C ARG A 264 -5.85 -12.82 -0.93
N ARG A 265 -5.20 -12.34 -1.98
CA ARG A 265 -5.50 -12.73 -3.36
C ARG A 265 -4.33 -13.35 -4.05
N TYR A 266 -3.13 -12.76 -3.87
CA TYR A 266 -1.95 -13.10 -4.65
C TYR A 266 -0.70 -13.17 -3.80
N VAL A 267 0.10 -14.17 -4.10
CA VAL A 267 1.51 -14.22 -3.73
C VAL A 267 2.30 -14.25 -5.03
N TYR A 268 3.47 -13.61 -5.04
CA TYR A 268 4.33 -13.55 -6.21
C TYR A 268 5.72 -14.08 -5.88
N GLY A 269 6.29 -14.81 -6.82
CA GLY A 269 7.65 -15.35 -6.77
C GLY A 269 8.34 -15.22 -8.11
N LEU A 270 9.62 -15.59 -8.13
CA LEU A 270 10.41 -15.66 -9.35
C LEU A 270 9.93 -16.81 -10.27
N ASP A 271 9.57 -17.94 -9.67
CA ASP A 271 9.10 -19.16 -10.31
C ASP A 271 8.10 -19.91 -9.42
N ASP A 272 7.70 -21.11 -9.82
CA ASP A 272 6.73 -21.96 -9.12
C ASP A 272 7.32 -22.92 -8.09
N SER A 273 8.61 -22.86 -7.83
CA SER A 273 9.32 -23.77 -6.92
C SER A 273 8.79 -23.78 -5.49
N GLN A 274 8.13 -22.70 -5.08
CA GLN A 274 7.54 -22.55 -3.75
C GLN A 274 6.03 -22.86 -3.68
N LEU A 275 5.45 -23.52 -4.70
CA LEU A 275 4.02 -23.83 -4.76
C LEU A 275 3.52 -24.57 -3.50
N ALA A 276 4.25 -25.59 -3.05
CA ALA A 276 3.88 -26.37 -1.87
C ALA A 276 3.86 -25.51 -0.59
N PHE A 277 4.82 -24.58 -0.46
CA PHE A 277 4.90 -23.64 0.65
C PHE A 277 3.73 -22.66 0.64
N VAL A 278 3.46 -22.06 -0.50
CA VAL A 278 2.38 -21.07 -0.69
C VAL A 278 1.01 -21.72 -0.50
N SER A 279 0.78 -22.92 -1.05
CA SER A 279 -0.50 -23.62 -0.94
C SER A 279 -0.96 -23.88 0.49
N LYS A 280 -0.01 -24.09 1.39
CA LYS A 280 -0.29 -24.31 2.82
C LYS A 280 -0.65 -23.04 3.57
N ARG A 281 -0.32 -21.85 3.06
CA ARG A 281 -0.31 -20.58 3.82
C ARG A 281 -1.19 -19.48 3.24
N LEU A 282 -1.32 -19.40 1.92
CA LEU A 282 -1.97 -18.27 1.23
C LEU A 282 -3.35 -17.96 1.85
N GLY A 283 -3.47 -16.75 2.39
CA GLY A 283 -4.71 -16.24 2.95
C GLY A 283 -5.20 -16.91 4.22
N LYS A 284 -4.35 -17.60 4.99
CA LYS A 284 -4.76 -18.30 6.21
C LYS A 284 -4.72 -17.45 7.48
N ALA A 285 -3.98 -16.36 7.51
CA ALA A 285 -3.99 -15.43 8.63
C ALA A 285 -4.69 -14.13 8.22
N TYR A 286 -5.69 -13.74 9.01
CA TYR A 286 -6.24 -12.39 8.92
C TYR A 286 -5.33 -11.46 9.71
N THR A 287 -4.74 -10.47 9.05
CA THR A 287 -4.07 -9.36 9.72
C THR A 287 -4.93 -8.11 9.59
N SER A 288 -5.20 -7.45 10.72
CA SER A 288 -5.70 -6.08 10.75
C SER A 288 -4.74 -5.15 9.99
N ASN A 289 -5.24 -4.00 9.54
CA ASN A 289 -4.37 -2.97 8.96
C ASN A 289 -3.32 -2.56 10.03
N PRO A 290 -2.01 -2.64 9.74
CA PRO A 290 -0.97 -2.27 10.70
C PRO A 290 -1.07 -0.84 11.22
N LEU A 291 -1.77 0.04 10.50
CA LEU A 291 -1.98 1.45 10.88
C LEU A 291 -3.25 1.68 11.70
N GLU A 292 -4.09 0.66 11.94
CA GLU A 292 -5.32 0.80 12.74
C GLU A 292 -5.05 1.22 14.20
N SER A 293 -3.87 0.93 14.72
CA SER A 293 -3.45 1.36 16.06
C SER A 293 -2.96 2.82 16.13
N ILE A 294 -2.80 3.48 14.99
CA ILE A 294 -2.40 4.88 14.94
C ILE A 294 -3.68 5.71 14.97
N GLN A 295 -3.96 6.35 16.10
CA GLN A 295 -4.96 7.41 16.16
C GLN A 295 -4.46 8.57 15.28
N ILE A 296 -5.10 8.74 14.15
CA ILE A 296 -4.91 9.93 13.32
C ILE A 296 -5.91 10.94 13.88
N ASP A 297 -5.39 11.96 14.56
CA ASP A 297 -6.19 13.12 14.93
C ASP A 297 -6.64 13.77 13.61
N ILE A 298 -7.87 13.44 13.21
CA ILE A 298 -8.54 14.18 12.15
C ILE A 298 -8.98 15.48 12.84
N PRO A 299 -8.43 16.65 12.47
CA PRO A 299 -8.90 17.90 13.05
C PRO A 299 -10.40 17.97 12.86
N GLU A 300 -11.10 18.24 13.94
CA GLU A 300 -12.52 18.55 13.86
C GLU A 300 -12.69 19.74 12.90
N PRO A 301 -13.75 19.72 12.08
CA PRO A 301 -13.97 20.71 11.04
C PRO A 301 -14.10 22.15 11.57
#